data_7e5a5240fedcc648293fec3e71ea1390
#
_entry.id   7e5a5240fedcc648293fec3e71ea1390
#
_cell.length_a   1.000
_cell.length_b   1.000
_cell.length_c   1.000
_cell.angle_alpha   90.00
_cell.angle_beta   90.00
_cell.angle_gamma   90.00
#
_symmetry.space_group_name_H-M   'P 1'
#
loop_
_entity.id
_entity.type
_entity.pdbx_description
1 polymer ?
#
loop_
_entity_poly.entity_id
_entity_poly.type
_entity_poly.pdbx_seq_one_letter_code
_entity_poly.pdbx_strand_id
1 'polypeptide(L)'
;MIYRSIHSLLFVVPLIAGAYASGLFYLAEQSVIPITLFQLALVGLVGGFILLKFLSVDSSFELYGMEKWYALFLGLIFLSCVYTPERQQAVFYAIRFSVLLGMTYFIYNIIQETEHLKIGVYAFIGSGVIVALINLYQIYTNPEILAFNYLKQGVRIIRSTGAENDPNVFASNFFTPILICVAWIGTTTKKWFRLVLFGFAGVMLASVLLSYSRSAWVSLFVGILTIQLFQRKNPILLYGAIALFVVFLISPTVQNLVLSLWDLIVGLFVGGGDDSTKFRVVLAMGALTMIADSYLLGVGFQGFSTYFQYLYPPQETQWIFEPHNDFYMVFAELGLLGFLLFVVIMYLIYRQALESMQWFRRIHQNAWIQAVGLGFLASFVSYMIFAQFISGLMLNSLFMILVALIFSLSKFTDQSRI
;
A
#
# COMPACT_ATOMS: atom_id res chain seq x y z
N MET A 1 -15.95 24.28 -16.57
CA MET A 1 -14.80 23.36 -16.73
C MET A 1 -13.60 23.76 -15.88
N ILE A 2 -12.97 24.91 -16.10
CA ILE A 2 -11.76 25.38 -15.36
C ILE A 2 -11.97 25.38 -13.82
N TYR A 3 -13.10 25.85 -13.33
CA TYR A 3 -13.39 25.96 -11.89
C TYR A 3 -13.46 24.57 -11.18
N ARG A 4 -14.02 23.54 -11.84
CA ARG A 4 -14.09 22.17 -11.28
C ARG A 4 -12.73 21.49 -11.27
N SER A 5 -11.87 21.72 -12.27
CA SER A 5 -10.49 21.20 -12.31
C SER A 5 -9.62 21.80 -11.20
N ILE A 6 -9.85 23.08 -10.84
CA ILE A 6 -9.15 23.74 -9.74
C ILE A 6 -9.49 23.09 -8.39
N HIS A 7 -10.76 22.73 -8.16
CA HIS A 7 -11.16 22.03 -6.93
C HIS A 7 -10.46 20.67 -6.78
N SER A 8 -10.36 19.89 -7.86
CA SER A 8 -9.65 18.59 -7.82
C SER A 8 -8.16 18.76 -7.56
N LEU A 9 -7.53 19.77 -8.16
CA LEU A 9 -6.13 20.13 -7.89
C LEU A 9 -5.92 20.50 -6.42
N LEU A 10 -6.80 21.30 -5.84
CA LEU A 10 -6.69 21.78 -4.47
C LEU A 10 -6.88 20.68 -3.41
N PHE A 11 -7.58 19.58 -3.74
CA PHE A 11 -7.89 18.55 -2.76
C PHE A 11 -7.14 17.24 -3.02
N VAL A 12 -7.12 16.73 -4.25
CA VAL A 12 -6.53 15.42 -4.56
C VAL A 12 -5.00 15.45 -4.48
N VAL A 13 -4.37 16.51 -5.00
CA VAL A 13 -2.90 16.61 -5.00
C VAL A 13 -2.33 16.70 -3.57
N PRO A 14 -2.83 17.59 -2.68
CA PRO A 14 -2.36 17.63 -1.30
C PRO A 14 -2.61 16.33 -0.51
N LEU A 15 -3.72 15.63 -0.78
CA LEU A 15 -3.99 14.34 -0.14
C LEU A 15 -2.95 13.29 -0.52
N ILE A 16 -2.63 13.17 -1.80
CA ILE A 16 -1.64 12.20 -2.26
C ILE A 16 -0.24 12.59 -1.77
N ALA A 17 0.15 13.85 -1.92
CA ALA A 17 1.44 14.34 -1.45
C ALA A 17 1.58 14.19 0.08
N GLY A 18 0.51 14.51 0.83
CA GLY A 18 0.46 14.35 2.27
C GLY A 18 0.54 12.89 2.72
N ALA A 19 -0.07 11.97 1.96
CA ALA A 19 0.02 10.54 2.25
C ALA A 19 1.46 10.02 2.12
N TYR A 20 2.22 10.51 1.12
CA TYR A 20 3.66 10.20 0.99
C TYR A 20 4.51 10.82 2.11
N ALA A 21 4.10 11.96 2.64
CA ALA A 21 4.82 12.69 3.69
C ALA A 21 4.29 12.38 5.09
N SER A 22 3.42 11.40 5.25
CA SER A 22 2.70 11.12 6.50
C SER A 22 3.62 10.85 7.69
N GLY A 23 4.80 10.28 7.45
CA GLY A 23 5.79 10.00 8.48
C GLY A 23 6.69 11.19 8.84
N LEU A 24 6.70 12.29 8.05
CA LEU A 24 7.63 13.42 8.28
C LEU A 24 7.22 14.34 9.44
N PHE A 25 5.96 14.36 9.82
CA PHE A 25 5.40 15.36 10.73
C PHE A 25 4.61 14.71 11.87
N TYR A 26 5.31 14.15 12.84
CA TYR A 26 4.71 13.76 14.11
C TYR A 26 4.54 14.99 15.00
N LEU A 27 3.33 15.23 15.50
CA LEU A 27 3.03 16.38 16.38
C LEU A 27 3.52 16.18 17.81
N ALA A 28 3.75 14.91 18.22
CA ALA A 28 4.26 14.59 19.54
C ALA A 28 5.00 13.25 19.51
N GLU A 29 6.32 13.29 19.53
CA GLU A 29 7.18 12.09 19.57
C GLU A 29 7.01 11.25 20.85
N GLN A 30 6.49 11.85 21.94
CA GLN A 30 6.35 11.21 23.26
C GLN A 30 4.90 10.86 23.63
N SER A 31 3.93 11.06 22.72
CA SER A 31 2.54 10.71 23.01
C SER A 31 2.29 9.22 22.82
N VAL A 32 1.43 8.64 23.65
CA VAL A 32 0.94 7.25 23.53
C VAL A 32 0.30 6.99 22.17
N ILE A 33 -0.12 8.04 21.48
CA ILE A 33 -0.80 8.01 20.18
C ILE A 33 -0.12 9.03 19.26
N PRO A 34 0.77 8.62 18.34
CA PRO A 34 1.41 9.53 17.40
C PRO A 34 0.39 9.99 16.34
N ILE A 35 0.03 11.27 16.39
CA ILE A 35 -0.84 11.91 15.39
C ILE A 35 0.02 12.76 14.46
N THR A 36 -0.12 12.55 13.15
CA THR A 36 0.56 13.35 12.14
C THR A 36 -0.29 14.54 11.71
N LEU A 37 0.37 15.62 11.25
CA LEU A 37 -0.32 16.76 10.61
C LEU A 37 -1.22 16.32 9.46
N PHE A 38 -0.80 15.30 8.70
CA PHE A 38 -1.59 14.72 7.62
C PHE A 38 -2.91 14.13 8.12
N GLN A 39 -2.88 13.40 9.24
CA GLN A 39 -4.09 12.81 9.82
C GLN A 39 -5.07 13.88 10.30
N LEU A 40 -4.58 14.95 10.93
CA LEU A 40 -5.44 16.08 11.33
C LEU A 40 -6.03 16.82 10.13
N ALA A 41 -5.21 17.08 9.11
CA ALA A 41 -5.68 17.69 7.86
C ALA A 41 -6.72 16.81 7.17
N LEU A 42 -6.50 15.48 7.15
CA LEU A 42 -7.43 14.51 6.59
C LEU A 42 -8.77 14.50 7.33
N VAL A 43 -8.76 14.50 8.65
CA VAL A 43 -9.99 14.59 9.47
C VAL A 43 -10.74 15.89 9.16
N GLY A 44 -10.04 17.02 9.07
CA GLY A 44 -10.63 18.31 8.72
C GLY A 44 -11.22 18.32 7.30
N LEU A 45 -10.53 17.77 6.32
CA LEU A 45 -11.01 17.68 4.93
C LEU A 45 -12.22 16.76 4.78
N VAL A 46 -12.16 15.57 5.35
CA VAL A 46 -13.27 14.61 5.30
C VAL A 46 -14.47 15.12 6.08
N GLY A 47 -14.26 15.64 7.28
CA GLY A 47 -15.33 16.24 8.10
C GLY A 47 -15.96 17.46 7.42
N GLY A 48 -15.13 18.35 6.87
CA GLY A 48 -15.60 19.52 6.11
C GLY A 48 -16.39 19.13 4.86
N PHE A 49 -15.93 18.10 4.13
CA PHE A 49 -16.66 17.58 2.98
C PHE A 49 -18.01 16.99 3.35
N ILE A 50 -18.08 16.16 4.39
CA ILE A 50 -19.33 15.59 4.90
C ILE A 50 -20.28 16.73 5.30
N LEU A 51 -19.81 17.74 6.04
CA LEU A 51 -20.59 18.89 6.46
C LEU A 51 -21.13 19.67 5.26
N LEU A 52 -20.28 19.98 4.28
CA LEU A 52 -20.69 20.69 3.06
C LEU A 52 -21.73 19.91 2.27
N LYS A 53 -21.58 18.60 2.16
CA LYS A 53 -22.54 17.72 1.50
C LYS A 53 -23.88 17.66 2.25
N PHE A 54 -23.84 17.69 3.57
CA PHE A 54 -25.06 17.69 4.42
C PHE A 54 -25.82 19.02 4.34
N LEU A 55 -25.11 20.13 4.18
CA LEU A 55 -25.68 21.48 4.08
C LEU A 55 -26.13 21.85 2.67
N SER A 56 -25.64 21.17 1.63
CA SER A 56 -25.99 21.47 0.24
C SER A 56 -27.24 20.71 -0.19
N VAL A 57 -28.27 21.44 -0.60
CA VAL A 57 -29.60 20.91 -1.00
C VAL A 57 -29.52 20.04 -2.26
N ASP A 58 -28.52 20.22 -3.13
CA ASP A 58 -28.40 19.58 -4.45
C ASP A 58 -27.30 18.52 -4.59
N SER A 59 -26.64 18.12 -3.50
CA SER A 59 -25.52 17.22 -3.60
C SER A 59 -25.87 15.77 -3.31
N SER A 60 -26.15 14.97 -4.32
CA SER A 60 -26.14 13.52 -4.18
C SER A 60 -24.76 13.03 -3.77
N PHE A 61 -24.67 12.37 -2.62
CA PHE A 61 -23.47 11.63 -2.22
C PHE A 61 -23.48 10.29 -2.98
N GLU A 62 -22.51 10.11 -3.86
CA GLU A 62 -22.40 8.89 -4.62
C GLU A 62 -21.72 7.80 -3.80
N LEU A 63 -22.35 6.63 -3.76
CA LEU A 63 -21.83 5.41 -3.15
C LEU A 63 -21.23 4.52 -4.25
N TYR A 64 -20.22 3.71 -3.90
CA TYR A 64 -19.57 2.81 -4.88
C TYR A 64 -19.81 1.33 -4.61
N GLY A 65 -20.83 1.01 -3.81
CA GLY A 65 -21.34 -0.35 -3.64
C GLY A 65 -20.61 -1.19 -2.60
N MET A 66 -19.65 -0.62 -1.85
CA MET A 66 -18.91 -1.32 -0.81
C MET A 66 -19.43 -1.08 0.60
N GLU A 67 -20.43 -0.21 0.76
CA GLU A 67 -20.88 0.36 2.05
C GLU A 67 -21.25 -0.70 3.06
N LYS A 68 -22.04 -1.69 2.63
CA LYS A 68 -22.48 -2.79 3.50
C LYS A 68 -21.31 -3.62 4.02
N TRP A 69 -20.30 -3.86 3.19
CA TRP A 69 -19.14 -4.66 3.56
C TRP A 69 -18.23 -3.89 4.51
N TYR A 70 -18.00 -2.61 4.24
CA TYR A 70 -17.24 -1.74 5.15
C TYR A 70 -17.99 -1.50 6.46
N ALA A 71 -19.31 -1.31 6.43
CA ALA A 71 -20.10 -1.15 7.64
C ALA A 71 -20.06 -2.40 8.54
N LEU A 72 -20.17 -3.60 7.94
CA LEU A 72 -20.04 -4.85 8.67
C LEU A 72 -18.63 -5.03 9.25
N PHE A 73 -17.60 -4.74 8.46
CA PHE A 73 -16.21 -4.88 8.90
C PHE A 73 -15.88 -3.87 10.02
N LEU A 74 -16.27 -2.59 9.86
CA LEU A 74 -16.14 -1.58 10.91
C LEU A 74 -16.93 -1.93 12.16
N GLY A 75 -18.17 -2.40 12.01
CA GLY A 75 -19.00 -2.84 13.13
C GLY A 75 -18.31 -3.94 13.94
N LEU A 76 -17.67 -4.90 13.24
CA LEU A 76 -16.92 -5.97 13.89
C LEU A 76 -15.65 -5.43 14.58
N ILE A 77 -14.92 -4.51 13.94
CA ILE A 77 -13.75 -3.85 14.55
C ILE A 77 -14.17 -3.14 15.85
N PHE A 78 -15.20 -2.30 15.83
CA PHE A 78 -15.66 -1.59 17.02
C PHE A 78 -16.19 -2.52 18.10
N LEU A 79 -16.90 -3.59 17.72
CA LEU A 79 -17.34 -4.61 18.65
C LEU A 79 -16.15 -5.29 19.34
N SER A 80 -15.09 -5.60 18.57
CA SER A 80 -13.88 -6.23 19.11
C SER A 80 -13.08 -5.31 20.05
N CYS A 81 -13.21 -3.99 19.94
CA CYS A 81 -12.60 -3.04 20.87
C CYS A 81 -13.11 -3.20 22.32
N VAL A 82 -14.28 -3.84 22.53
CA VAL A 82 -14.84 -4.07 23.87
C VAL A 82 -14.02 -5.08 24.67
N TYR A 83 -13.50 -6.13 24.01
CA TYR A 83 -12.82 -7.25 24.66
C TYR A 83 -11.32 -7.33 24.38
N THR A 84 -10.77 -6.52 23.47
CA THR A 84 -9.32 -6.46 23.22
C THR A 84 -8.56 -6.00 24.47
N PRO A 85 -7.35 -6.51 24.73
CA PRO A 85 -6.51 -6.04 25.83
C PRO A 85 -6.08 -4.57 25.66
N GLU A 86 -5.85 -4.12 24.41
CA GLU A 86 -5.36 -2.78 24.10
C GLU A 86 -6.48 -1.83 23.64
N ARG A 87 -7.50 -1.63 24.47
CA ARG A 87 -8.73 -0.90 24.10
C ARG A 87 -8.50 0.50 23.56
N GLN A 88 -7.60 1.29 24.17
CA GLN A 88 -7.34 2.66 23.74
C GLN A 88 -6.73 2.69 22.33
N GLN A 89 -5.75 1.84 22.11
CA GLN A 89 -5.08 1.71 20.82
C GLN A 89 -6.06 1.19 19.76
N ALA A 90 -6.86 0.18 20.09
CA ALA A 90 -7.86 -0.39 19.19
C ALA A 90 -8.89 0.65 18.73
N VAL A 91 -9.45 1.44 19.67
CA VAL A 91 -10.39 2.52 19.34
C VAL A 91 -9.73 3.58 18.45
N PHE A 92 -8.49 3.97 18.77
CA PHE A 92 -7.76 4.94 17.94
C PHE A 92 -7.57 4.44 16.50
N TYR A 93 -7.11 3.19 16.30
CA TYR A 93 -6.93 2.63 14.97
C TYR A 93 -8.27 2.34 14.26
N ALA A 94 -9.34 2.03 14.98
CA ALA A 94 -10.68 1.93 14.42
C ALA A 94 -11.19 3.27 13.87
N ILE A 95 -10.97 4.36 14.62
CA ILE A 95 -11.27 5.72 14.16
C ILE A 95 -10.38 6.09 12.95
N ARG A 96 -9.08 5.80 13.01
CA ARG A 96 -8.16 6.02 11.89
C ARG A 96 -8.64 5.31 10.62
N PHE A 97 -9.03 4.05 10.72
CA PHE A 97 -9.58 3.29 9.60
C PHE A 97 -10.87 3.91 9.06
N SER A 98 -11.79 4.35 9.95
CA SER A 98 -13.02 5.05 9.56
C SER A 98 -12.74 6.33 8.77
N VAL A 99 -11.74 7.12 9.19
CA VAL A 99 -11.30 8.34 8.49
C VAL A 99 -10.71 8.01 7.12
N LEU A 100 -9.90 6.95 7.01
CA LEU A 100 -9.35 6.50 5.73
C LEU A 100 -10.44 6.01 4.77
N LEU A 101 -11.46 5.31 5.27
CA LEU A 101 -12.65 4.98 4.48
C LEU A 101 -13.39 6.25 4.03
N GLY A 102 -13.59 7.22 4.92
CA GLY A 102 -14.13 8.53 4.56
C GLY A 102 -13.35 9.22 3.44
N MET A 103 -12.02 9.13 3.47
CA MET A 103 -11.13 9.63 2.41
C MET A 103 -11.39 8.92 1.07
N THR A 104 -11.65 7.61 1.04
CA THR A 104 -11.96 6.91 -0.21
C THR A 104 -13.24 7.43 -0.84
N TYR A 105 -14.29 7.64 -0.04
CA TYR A 105 -15.55 8.24 -0.50
C TYR A 105 -15.38 9.68 -0.94
N PHE A 106 -14.56 10.46 -0.23
CA PHE A 106 -14.24 11.83 -0.61
C PHE A 106 -13.59 11.89 -2.00
N ILE A 107 -12.53 11.10 -2.23
CA ILE A 107 -11.84 11.04 -3.53
C ILE A 107 -12.79 10.57 -4.62
N TYR A 108 -13.57 9.51 -4.37
CA TYR A 108 -14.56 8.99 -5.31
C TYR A 108 -15.58 10.06 -5.72
N ASN A 109 -16.06 10.88 -4.78
CA ASN A 109 -17.02 11.93 -5.06
C ASN A 109 -16.43 13.16 -5.76
N ILE A 110 -15.13 13.43 -5.60
CA ILE A 110 -14.46 14.51 -6.33
C ILE A 110 -14.17 14.11 -7.78
N ILE A 111 -13.83 12.87 -8.02
CA ILE A 111 -13.50 12.38 -9.36
C ILE A 111 -14.80 12.13 -10.14
N GLN A 112 -15.24 13.13 -10.93
CA GLN A 112 -16.43 13.08 -11.76
C GLN A 112 -16.11 13.07 -13.27
N GLU A 113 -14.91 13.49 -13.66
CA GLU A 113 -14.46 13.57 -15.04
C GLU A 113 -13.09 12.90 -15.21
N THR A 114 -12.78 12.44 -16.43
CA THR A 114 -11.48 11.81 -16.74
C THR A 114 -10.29 12.74 -16.46
N GLU A 115 -10.49 14.07 -16.54
CA GLU A 115 -9.44 15.06 -16.21
C GLU A 115 -9.11 15.05 -14.71
N HIS A 116 -10.11 14.86 -13.84
CA HIS A 116 -9.87 14.73 -12.39
C HIS A 116 -9.07 13.45 -12.08
N LEU A 117 -9.39 12.35 -12.77
CA LEU A 117 -8.62 11.11 -12.65
C LEU A 117 -7.18 11.28 -13.13
N LYS A 118 -6.95 12.03 -14.24
CA LYS A 118 -5.59 12.36 -14.71
C LYS A 118 -4.80 13.13 -13.67
N ILE A 119 -5.43 14.13 -13.03
CA ILE A 119 -4.80 14.89 -11.96
C ILE A 119 -4.35 13.96 -10.82
N GLY A 120 -5.22 13.04 -10.38
CA GLY A 120 -4.89 12.06 -9.34
C GLY A 120 -3.72 11.15 -9.74
N VAL A 121 -3.72 10.63 -10.96
CA VAL A 121 -2.64 9.78 -11.49
C VAL A 121 -1.32 10.54 -11.59
N TYR A 122 -1.35 11.77 -12.10
CA TYR A 122 -0.14 12.60 -12.18
C TYR A 122 0.38 13.00 -10.80
N ALA A 123 -0.51 13.25 -9.84
CA ALA A 123 -0.14 13.50 -8.46
C ALA A 123 0.55 12.28 -7.83
N PHE A 124 0.06 11.05 -8.08
CA PHE A 124 0.72 9.83 -7.63
C PHE A 124 2.14 9.70 -8.19
N ILE A 125 2.30 9.84 -9.51
CA ILE A 125 3.61 9.74 -10.16
C ILE A 125 4.52 10.87 -9.69
N GLY A 126 4.04 12.12 -9.71
CA GLY A 126 4.83 13.29 -9.33
C GLY A 126 5.29 13.25 -7.88
N SER A 127 4.39 12.95 -6.94
CA SER A 127 4.74 12.81 -5.51
C SER A 127 5.71 11.66 -5.29
N GLY A 128 5.51 10.51 -5.94
CA GLY A 128 6.43 9.38 -5.86
C GLY A 128 7.84 9.73 -6.36
N VAL A 129 7.95 10.45 -7.49
CA VAL A 129 9.25 10.89 -8.03
C VAL A 129 9.92 11.90 -7.08
N ILE A 130 9.17 12.88 -6.57
CA ILE A 130 9.71 13.90 -5.64
C ILE A 130 10.23 13.22 -4.38
N VAL A 131 9.45 12.32 -3.77
CA VAL A 131 9.86 11.61 -2.55
C VAL A 131 11.06 10.70 -2.82
N ALA A 132 11.12 10.04 -3.98
CA ALA A 132 12.27 9.25 -4.37
C ALA A 132 13.54 10.10 -4.53
N LEU A 133 13.44 11.28 -5.17
CA LEU A 133 14.56 12.20 -5.31
C LEU A 133 15.04 12.74 -3.95
N ILE A 134 14.12 13.13 -3.07
CA ILE A 134 14.45 13.56 -1.71
C ILE A 134 15.17 12.43 -0.97
N ASN A 135 14.66 11.21 -1.05
CA ASN A 135 15.27 10.05 -0.42
C ASN A 135 16.69 9.78 -0.92
N LEU A 136 16.90 9.80 -2.25
CA LEU A 136 18.23 9.61 -2.85
C LEU A 136 19.20 10.72 -2.44
N TYR A 137 18.74 11.98 -2.41
CA TYR A 137 19.53 13.10 -1.93
C TYR A 137 19.93 12.95 -0.47
N GLN A 138 19.00 12.54 0.40
CA GLN A 138 19.25 12.36 1.83
C GLN A 138 20.20 11.21 2.12
N ILE A 139 20.07 10.09 1.42
CA ILE A 139 21.03 8.97 1.53
C ILE A 139 22.44 9.41 1.11
N TYR A 140 22.53 10.24 0.09
CA TYR A 140 23.83 10.74 -0.37
C TYR A 140 24.47 11.73 0.60
N THR A 141 23.67 12.66 1.18
CA THR A 141 24.18 13.75 2.02
C THR A 141 24.27 13.38 3.50
N ASN A 142 23.33 12.64 4.01
CA ASN A 142 23.26 12.25 5.41
C ASN A 142 22.52 10.91 5.60
N PRO A 143 23.21 9.79 5.38
CA PRO A 143 22.60 8.46 5.37
C PRO A 143 22.02 8.03 6.73
N GLU A 144 22.30 8.75 7.81
CA GLU A 144 21.83 8.39 9.15
C GLU A 144 20.44 8.95 9.50
N ILE A 145 19.98 10.00 8.82
CA ILE A 145 18.73 10.70 9.18
C ILE A 145 17.48 9.89 8.84
N LEU A 146 17.48 9.16 7.72
CA LEU A 146 16.31 8.41 7.23
C LEU A 146 16.66 6.94 6.99
N ALA A 147 17.47 6.36 7.86
CA ALA A 147 17.99 5.04 7.67
C ALA A 147 17.80 4.17 8.91
N PHE A 148 17.19 3.03 8.72
CA PHE A 148 17.19 1.97 9.72
C PHE A 148 18.54 1.26 9.71
N ASN A 149 19.29 1.36 10.82
CA ASN A 149 20.58 0.70 10.96
C ASN A 149 20.37 -0.76 11.37
N TYR A 150 20.72 -1.68 10.49
CA TYR A 150 20.69 -3.10 10.78
C TYR A 150 22.09 -3.70 10.75
N LEU A 151 22.49 -4.36 11.84
CA LEU A 151 23.75 -5.09 11.91
C LEU A 151 23.51 -6.54 11.47
N LYS A 152 24.05 -6.93 10.32
CA LYS A 152 24.03 -8.31 9.85
C LYS A 152 25.47 -8.81 9.75
N GLN A 153 25.81 -9.85 10.53
CA GLN A 153 27.16 -10.47 10.54
C GLN A 153 28.31 -9.46 10.73
N GLY A 154 28.10 -8.43 11.57
CA GLY A 154 29.10 -7.38 11.82
C GLY A 154 29.19 -6.29 10.75
N VAL A 155 28.39 -6.38 9.68
CA VAL A 155 28.30 -5.34 8.65
C VAL A 155 27.07 -4.47 8.91
N ARG A 156 27.28 -3.15 9.02
CA ARG A 156 26.19 -2.17 9.15
C ARG A 156 25.53 -1.98 7.79
N ILE A 157 24.28 -2.41 7.67
CA ILE A 157 23.45 -2.17 6.48
C ILE A 157 22.54 -0.98 6.79
N ILE A 158 22.64 0.06 5.97
CA ILE A 158 21.80 1.24 6.04
C ILE A 158 20.62 1.00 5.12
N ARG A 159 19.41 0.84 5.67
CA ARG A 159 18.18 0.64 4.93
C ARG A 159 17.39 1.95 4.87
N SER A 160 17.02 2.39 3.67
CA SER A 160 16.21 3.58 3.51
C SER A 160 14.80 3.37 4.03
N THR A 161 14.34 4.26 4.89
CA THR A 161 12.96 4.34 5.38
C THR A 161 12.20 5.54 4.83
N GLY A 162 12.89 6.48 4.20
CA GLY A 162 12.29 7.76 3.81
C GLY A 162 11.63 8.44 5.01
N ALA A 163 10.40 8.88 4.82
CA ALA A 163 9.59 9.48 5.88
C ALA A 163 8.84 8.45 6.75
N GLU A 164 8.95 7.16 6.43
CA GLU A 164 8.32 6.07 7.18
C GLU A 164 9.30 5.50 8.20
N ASN A 165 8.78 4.91 9.28
CA ASN A 165 9.63 4.24 10.27
C ASN A 165 10.03 2.82 9.84
N ASP A 166 9.38 2.27 8.82
CA ASP A 166 9.62 0.92 8.30
C ASP A 166 10.04 0.97 6.83
N PRO A 167 11.21 0.39 6.47
CA PRO A 167 11.69 0.37 5.09
C PRO A 167 10.79 -0.45 4.14
N ASN A 168 10.01 -1.40 4.65
CA ASN A 168 9.09 -2.17 3.81
C ASN A 168 7.87 -1.32 3.44
N VAL A 169 7.29 -0.58 4.41
CA VAL A 169 6.19 0.36 4.17
C VAL A 169 6.64 1.43 3.19
N PHE A 170 7.83 2.04 3.41
CA PHE A 170 8.39 3.02 2.50
C PHE A 170 8.50 2.51 1.06
N ALA A 171 9.02 1.29 0.88
CA ALA A 171 9.16 0.69 -0.45
C ALA A 171 7.79 0.46 -1.13
N SER A 172 6.76 0.07 -0.38
CA SER A 172 5.42 -0.18 -0.92
C SER A 172 4.74 1.08 -1.47
N ASN A 173 5.11 2.25 -0.97
CA ASN A 173 4.59 3.53 -1.43
C ASN A 173 4.86 3.80 -2.92
N PHE A 174 5.86 3.14 -3.50
CA PHE A 174 6.20 3.27 -4.91
C PHE A 174 5.52 2.26 -5.84
N PHE A 175 4.77 1.28 -5.34
CA PHE A 175 4.14 0.26 -6.19
C PHE A 175 3.22 0.88 -7.24
N THR A 176 2.27 1.70 -6.82
CA THR A 176 1.28 2.29 -7.73
C THR A 176 1.93 3.17 -8.80
N PRO A 177 2.77 4.17 -8.47
CA PRO A 177 3.34 5.05 -9.50
C PRO A 177 4.31 4.32 -10.44
N ILE A 178 5.11 3.37 -9.96
CA ILE A 178 5.98 2.56 -10.81
C ILE A 178 5.15 1.74 -11.79
N LEU A 179 4.12 1.02 -11.31
CA LEU A 179 3.34 0.11 -12.15
C LEU A 179 2.47 0.86 -13.16
N ILE A 180 1.98 2.07 -12.83
CA ILE A 180 1.34 2.94 -13.82
C ILE A 180 2.36 3.35 -14.91
N CYS A 181 3.57 3.79 -14.53
CA CYS A 181 4.61 4.13 -15.50
C CYS A 181 4.94 2.94 -16.41
N VAL A 182 5.14 1.75 -15.85
CA VAL A 182 5.46 0.53 -16.59
C VAL A 182 4.33 0.15 -17.56
N ALA A 183 3.07 0.19 -17.12
CA ALA A 183 1.93 -0.05 -17.98
C ALA A 183 1.84 0.98 -19.11
N TRP A 184 2.14 2.23 -18.83
CA TRP A 184 2.07 3.32 -19.80
C TRP A 184 3.20 3.28 -20.83
N ILE A 185 4.40 2.86 -20.43
CA ILE A 185 5.52 2.60 -21.36
C ILE A 185 5.09 1.60 -22.45
N GLY A 186 4.33 0.57 -22.08
CA GLY A 186 3.84 -0.45 -23.01
C GLY A 186 2.76 0.02 -23.98
N THR A 187 2.04 1.10 -23.69
CA THR A 187 0.93 1.62 -24.52
C THR A 187 1.30 2.87 -25.31
N THR A 188 2.29 3.66 -24.86
CA THR A 188 2.66 4.91 -25.54
C THR A 188 3.52 4.66 -26.78
N THR A 189 3.24 5.40 -27.85
CA THR A 189 4.01 5.35 -29.10
C THR A 189 5.14 6.40 -29.15
N LYS A 190 5.06 7.45 -28.32
CA LYS A 190 6.03 8.56 -28.31
C LYS A 190 7.32 8.14 -27.61
N LYS A 191 8.42 7.98 -28.36
CA LYS A 191 9.73 7.52 -27.84
C LYS A 191 10.26 8.39 -26.69
N TRP A 192 10.22 9.73 -26.83
CA TRP A 192 10.72 10.65 -25.80
C TRP A 192 9.93 10.53 -24.50
N PHE A 193 8.59 10.41 -24.61
CA PHE A 193 7.74 10.23 -23.42
C PHE A 193 7.98 8.89 -22.73
N ARG A 194 8.25 7.84 -23.50
CA ARG A 194 8.66 6.55 -22.97
C ARG A 194 9.95 6.65 -22.14
N LEU A 195 10.95 7.44 -22.63
CA LEU A 195 12.18 7.69 -21.87
C LEU A 195 11.92 8.44 -20.56
N VAL A 196 11.02 9.43 -20.55
CA VAL A 196 10.62 10.13 -19.32
C VAL A 196 9.99 9.17 -18.31
N LEU A 197 9.07 8.31 -18.76
CA LEU A 197 8.44 7.30 -17.88
C LEU A 197 9.46 6.28 -17.35
N PHE A 198 10.45 5.87 -18.16
CA PHE A 198 11.56 5.04 -17.70
C PHE A 198 12.41 5.74 -16.64
N GLY A 199 12.69 7.03 -16.82
CA GLY A 199 13.40 7.85 -15.84
C GLY A 199 12.64 7.91 -14.51
N PHE A 200 11.35 8.20 -14.55
CA PHE A 200 10.50 8.25 -13.35
C PHE A 200 10.44 6.89 -12.63
N ALA A 201 10.16 5.82 -13.37
CA ALA A 201 10.15 4.48 -12.80
C ALA A 201 11.52 4.08 -12.24
N GLY A 202 12.62 4.44 -12.93
CA GLY A 202 13.98 4.16 -12.50
C GLY A 202 14.37 4.84 -11.20
N VAL A 203 14.04 6.14 -11.03
CA VAL A 203 14.32 6.89 -9.80
C VAL A 203 13.54 6.29 -8.61
N MET A 204 12.26 5.98 -8.79
CA MET A 204 11.44 5.35 -7.76
C MET A 204 11.92 3.92 -7.44
N LEU A 205 12.30 3.15 -8.47
CA LEU A 205 12.86 1.81 -8.29
C LEU A 205 14.18 1.84 -7.50
N ALA A 206 15.04 2.84 -7.74
CA ALA A 206 16.27 3.00 -6.95
C ALA A 206 15.95 3.16 -5.45
N SER A 207 14.92 3.93 -5.07
CA SER A 207 14.49 4.04 -3.68
C SER A 207 13.95 2.73 -3.11
N VAL A 208 13.20 1.95 -3.90
CA VAL A 208 12.76 0.59 -3.52
C VAL A 208 13.95 -0.33 -3.29
N LEU A 209 14.98 -0.27 -4.15
CA LEU A 209 16.19 -1.08 -3.99
C LEU A 209 16.96 -0.71 -2.73
N LEU A 210 17.12 0.57 -2.44
CA LEU A 210 17.83 1.08 -1.26
C LEU A 210 17.10 0.83 0.06
N SER A 211 15.81 0.47 0.03
CA SER A 211 15.09 0.01 1.22
C SER A 211 15.52 -1.39 1.67
N TYR A 212 16.19 -2.16 0.81
CA TYR A 212 16.52 -3.58 1.03
C TYR A 212 15.31 -4.44 1.45
N SER A 213 14.10 -4.07 0.98
CA SER A 213 12.87 -4.81 1.25
C SER A 213 12.68 -5.93 0.23
N ARG A 214 13.03 -7.15 0.62
CA ARG A 214 12.84 -8.38 -0.21
C ARG A 214 11.37 -8.58 -0.58
N SER A 215 10.47 -8.35 0.38
CA SER A 215 9.03 -8.46 0.17
C SER A 215 8.50 -7.46 -0.87
N ALA A 216 8.99 -6.21 -0.82
CA ALA A 216 8.61 -5.20 -1.81
C ALA A 216 9.10 -5.56 -3.22
N TRP A 217 10.28 -6.16 -3.35
CA TRP A 217 10.82 -6.57 -4.65
C TRP A 217 10.00 -7.70 -5.27
N VAL A 218 9.67 -8.73 -4.48
CA VAL A 218 8.81 -9.84 -4.94
C VAL A 218 7.44 -9.30 -5.34
N SER A 219 6.85 -8.43 -4.54
CA SER A 219 5.55 -7.83 -4.80
C SER A 219 5.52 -7.00 -6.08
N LEU A 220 6.53 -6.13 -6.25
CA LEU A 220 6.67 -5.31 -7.46
C LEU A 220 6.93 -6.18 -8.71
N PHE A 221 7.73 -7.23 -8.59
CA PHE A 221 7.96 -8.18 -9.67
C PHE A 221 6.65 -8.85 -10.11
N VAL A 222 5.82 -9.33 -9.17
CA VAL A 222 4.50 -9.92 -9.50
C VAL A 222 3.58 -8.89 -10.15
N GLY A 223 3.62 -7.61 -9.72
CA GLY A 223 2.90 -6.53 -10.39
C GLY A 223 3.35 -6.31 -11.84
N ILE A 224 4.66 -6.29 -12.10
CA ILE A 224 5.21 -6.19 -13.46
C ILE A 224 4.82 -7.43 -14.28
N LEU A 225 4.85 -8.62 -13.69
CA LEU A 225 4.42 -9.85 -14.35
C LEU A 225 2.92 -9.77 -14.72
N THR A 226 2.08 -9.20 -13.84
CA THR A 226 0.67 -8.94 -14.13
C THR A 226 0.52 -8.05 -15.36
N ILE A 227 1.28 -6.95 -15.47
CA ILE A 227 1.28 -6.11 -16.67
C ILE A 227 1.68 -6.91 -17.91
N GLN A 228 2.71 -7.74 -17.82
CA GLN A 228 3.19 -8.55 -18.95
C GLN A 228 2.17 -9.57 -19.43
N LEU A 229 1.39 -10.17 -18.55
CA LEU A 229 0.33 -11.10 -18.92
C LEU A 229 -0.75 -10.44 -19.81
N PHE A 230 -1.04 -9.16 -19.55
CA PHE A 230 -2.02 -8.40 -20.33
C PHE A 230 -1.41 -7.62 -21.50
N GLN A 231 -0.13 -7.24 -21.43
CA GLN A 231 0.59 -6.53 -22.49
C GLN A 231 1.70 -7.41 -23.10
N ARG A 232 1.34 -8.52 -23.72
CA ARG A 232 2.28 -9.55 -24.25
C ARG A 232 3.40 -9.01 -25.17
N LYS A 233 3.20 -7.86 -25.82
CA LYS A 233 4.19 -7.22 -26.69
C LYS A 233 5.12 -6.26 -25.98
N ASN A 234 5.02 -6.14 -24.66
CA ASN A 234 5.85 -5.23 -23.90
C ASN A 234 7.20 -5.89 -23.55
N PRO A 235 8.33 -5.41 -24.08
CA PRO A 235 9.63 -6.03 -23.83
C PRO A 235 10.24 -5.69 -22.45
N ILE A 236 9.50 -5.00 -21.58
CA ILE A 236 10.01 -4.52 -20.28
C ILE A 236 10.55 -5.65 -19.42
N LEU A 237 9.87 -6.80 -19.38
CA LEU A 237 10.37 -7.93 -18.59
C LEU A 237 11.71 -8.44 -19.11
N LEU A 238 11.89 -8.48 -20.44
CA LEU A 238 13.16 -8.88 -21.04
C LEU A 238 14.25 -7.88 -20.68
N TYR A 239 14.01 -6.59 -20.86
CA TYR A 239 14.99 -5.55 -20.52
C TYR A 239 15.23 -5.46 -19.02
N GLY A 240 14.19 -5.61 -18.20
CA GLY A 240 14.30 -5.68 -16.76
C GLY A 240 15.10 -6.90 -16.28
N ALA A 241 14.86 -8.06 -16.86
CA ALA A 241 15.61 -9.28 -16.57
C ALA A 241 17.09 -9.15 -16.98
N ILE A 242 17.38 -8.58 -18.17
CA ILE A 242 18.74 -8.31 -18.63
C ILE A 242 19.43 -7.32 -17.67
N ALA A 243 18.77 -6.23 -17.30
CA ALA A 243 19.33 -5.24 -16.40
C ALA A 243 19.62 -5.83 -15.01
N LEU A 244 18.69 -6.61 -14.45
CA LEU A 244 18.90 -7.31 -13.17
C LEU A 244 20.02 -8.33 -13.26
N PHE A 245 20.13 -9.05 -14.36
CA PHE A 245 21.21 -10.02 -14.58
C PHE A 245 22.58 -9.34 -14.67
N VAL A 246 22.66 -8.20 -15.38
CA VAL A 246 23.90 -7.41 -15.46
C VAL A 246 24.28 -6.87 -14.07
N VAL A 247 23.31 -6.32 -13.31
CA VAL A 247 23.56 -5.84 -11.95
C VAL A 247 23.96 -7.00 -11.02
N PHE A 248 23.37 -8.18 -11.18
CA PHE A 248 23.78 -9.39 -10.46
C PHE A 248 25.24 -9.77 -10.74
N LEU A 249 25.66 -9.72 -11.99
CA LEU A 249 27.05 -10.06 -12.35
C LEU A 249 28.07 -9.06 -11.78
N ILE A 250 27.69 -7.80 -11.62
CA ILE A 250 28.62 -6.70 -11.24
C ILE A 250 28.61 -6.45 -9.73
N SER A 251 27.50 -6.73 -9.02
CA SER A 251 27.30 -6.31 -7.63
C SER A 251 27.31 -7.49 -6.65
N PRO A 252 28.35 -7.64 -5.80
CA PRO A 252 28.35 -8.63 -4.73
C PRO A 252 27.16 -8.48 -3.77
N THR A 253 26.69 -7.24 -3.54
CA THR A 253 25.52 -6.95 -2.71
C THR A 253 24.26 -7.59 -3.29
N VAL A 254 24.07 -7.51 -4.61
CA VAL A 254 22.90 -8.11 -5.29
C VAL A 254 23.04 -9.63 -5.33
N GLN A 255 24.26 -10.16 -5.49
CA GLN A 255 24.53 -11.60 -5.39
C GLN A 255 24.12 -12.14 -4.01
N ASN A 256 24.57 -11.49 -2.94
CA ASN A 256 24.21 -11.86 -1.57
C ASN A 256 22.69 -11.75 -1.32
N LEU A 257 22.04 -10.79 -1.96
CA LEU A 257 20.60 -10.62 -1.85
C LEU A 257 19.83 -11.75 -2.56
N VAL A 258 20.24 -12.12 -3.78
CA VAL A 258 19.65 -13.26 -4.51
C VAL A 258 19.84 -14.56 -3.73
N LEU A 259 21.02 -14.78 -3.15
CA LEU A 259 21.27 -15.92 -2.27
C LEU A 259 20.37 -15.90 -1.04
N SER A 260 20.15 -14.71 -0.44
CA SER A 260 19.23 -14.58 0.71
C SER A 260 17.76 -14.81 0.34
N LEU A 261 17.34 -14.53 -0.90
CA LEU A 261 16.00 -14.91 -1.41
C LEU A 261 15.90 -16.42 -1.61
N TRP A 262 16.97 -17.05 -2.11
CA TRP A 262 17.04 -18.50 -2.21
C TRP A 262 16.94 -19.17 -0.84
N ASP A 263 17.70 -18.67 0.16
CA ASP A 263 17.63 -19.14 1.54
C ASP A 263 16.23 -18.95 2.16
N LEU A 264 15.52 -17.86 1.79
CA LEU A 264 14.13 -17.65 2.20
C LEU A 264 13.21 -18.74 1.62
N ILE A 265 13.32 -19.02 0.31
CA ILE A 265 12.50 -20.04 -0.37
C ILE A 265 12.81 -21.43 0.21
N VAL A 266 14.08 -21.79 0.33
CA VAL A 266 14.49 -23.07 0.93
C VAL A 266 14.05 -23.15 2.39
N GLY A 267 14.18 -22.07 3.15
CA GLY A 267 13.76 -22.01 4.55
C GLY A 267 12.27 -22.27 4.76
N LEU A 268 11.41 -21.87 3.82
CA LEU A 268 9.98 -22.15 3.85
C LEU A 268 9.65 -23.65 3.69
N PHE A 269 10.51 -24.41 2.99
CA PHE A 269 10.29 -25.83 2.70
C PHE A 269 11.09 -26.78 3.59
N VAL A 270 12.24 -26.35 4.13
CA VAL A 270 13.21 -27.24 4.80
C VAL A 270 13.40 -26.87 6.29
N GLY A 271 12.71 -25.82 6.79
CA GLY A 271 12.83 -25.36 8.18
C GLY A 271 14.17 -24.66 8.52
N GLY A 272 14.98 -24.33 7.49
CA GLY A 272 16.16 -23.48 7.58
C GLY A 272 15.79 -22.03 7.20
N GLY A 273 16.67 -21.06 7.44
CA GLY A 273 16.47 -19.67 7.03
C GLY A 273 17.21 -18.70 7.94
N ASP A 274 17.25 -17.42 7.55
CA ASP A 274 17.79 -16.37 8.40
C ASP A 274 16.86 -16.13 9.63
N ASP A 275 17.39 -15.46 10.65
CA ASP A 275 16.65 -15.20 11.90
C ASP A 275 15.32 -14.47 11.66
N SER A 276 15.25 -13.60 10.64
CA SER A 276 14.00 -12.92 10.26
C SER A 276 12.95 -13.91 9.74
N THR A 277 13.35 -14.93 8.99
CA THR A 277 12.43 -15.96 8.48
C THR A 277 11.95 -16.87 9.60
N LYS A 278 12.85 -17.32 10.47
CA LYS A 278 12.50 -18.12 11.66
C LYS A 278 11.52 -17.38 12.55
N PHE A 279 11.77 -16.08 12.79
CA PHE A 279 10.90 -15.26 13.61
C PHE A 279 9.48 -15.13 13.00
N ARG A 280 9.35 -14.97 11.68
CA ARG A 280 8.04 -14.94 11.02
C ARG A 280 7.27 -16.27 11.16
N VAL A 281 7.97 -17.41 11.18
CA VAL A 281 7.34 -18.71 11.46
C VAL A 281 6.78 -18.73 12.87
N VAL A 282 7.54 -18.24 13.86
CA VAL A 282 7.07 -18.14 15.25
C VAL A 282 5.85 -17.22 15.37
N LEU A 283 5.86 -16.08 14.69
CA LEU A 283 4.71 -15.17 14.65
C LEU A 283 3.48 -15.80 14.00
N ALA A 284 3.66 -16.56 12.91
CA ALA A 284 2.57 -17.29 12.26
C ALA A 284 2.00 -18.40 13.18
N MET A 285 2.87 -19.13 13.88
CA MET A 285 2.43 -20.12 14.87
C MET A 285 1.67 -19.46 16.02
N GLY A 286 2.15 -18.31 16.51
CA GLY A 286 1.43 -17.50 17.50
C GLY A 286 0.05 -17.09 17.03
N ALA A 287 -0.07 -16.62 15.78
CA ALA A 287 -1.37 -16.30 15.18
C ALA A 287 -2.31 -17.49 15.14
N LEU A 288 -1.84 -18.66 14.70
CA LEU A 288 -2.64 -19.89 14.66
C LEU A 288 -3.07 -20.35 16.05
N THR A 289 -2.21 -20.21 17.06
CA THR A 289 -2.57 -20.50 18.46
C THR A 289 -3.67 -19.56 18.94
N MET A 290 -3.56 -18.25 18.69
CA MET A 290 -4.60 -17.27 19.05
C MET A 290 -5.95 -17.60 18.40
N ILE A 291 -5.94 -17.99 17.12
CA ILE A 291 -7.14 -18.39 16.38
C ILE A 291 -7.80 -19.61 17.05
N ALA A 292 -7.00 -20.59 17.44
CA ALA A 292 -7.51 -21.80 18.10
C ALA A 292 -8.02 -21.50 19.52
N ASP A 293 -7.25 -20.80 20.33
CA ASP A 293 -7.57 -20.48 21.73
C ASP A 293 -8.80 -19.58 21.86
N SER A 294 -9.02 -18.69 20.88
CA SER A 294 -10.19 -17.83 20.82
C SER A 294 -11.45 -18.50 20.23
N TYR A 295 -11.41 -19.80 19.97
CA TYR A 295 -12.51 -20.52 19.30
C TYR A 295 -12.96 -19.85 18.00
N LEU A 296 -12.02 -19.33 17.21
CA LEU A 296 -12.22 -18.58 15.95
C LEU A 296 -12.91 -17.19 16.12
N LEU A 297 -13.07 -16.69 17.35
CA LEU A 297 -13.66 -15.36 17.60
C LEU A 297 -12.66 -14.22 17.46
N GLY A 298 -11.37 -14.54 17.61
CA GLY A 298 -10.27 -13.57 17.61
C GLY A 298 -10.01 -12.95 18.99
N VAL A 299 -8.79 -12.43 19.16
CA VAL A 299 -8.32 -11.84 20.43
C VAL A 299 -8.68 -10.35 20.59
N GLY A 300 -9.38 -9.78 19.62
CA GLY A 300 -9.74 -8.36 19.56
C GLY A 300 -8.76 -7.53 18.71
N PHE A 301 -9.28 -6.50 18.07
CA PHE A 301 -8.52 -5.60 17.19
C PHE A 301 -7.35 -4.98 17.95
N GLN A 302 -6.16 -4.94 17.34
CA GLN A 302 -4.88 -4.52 17.96
C GLN A 302 -4.45 -5.36 19.18
N GLY A 303 -5.04 -6.54 19.39
CA GLY A 303 -4.74 -7.43 20.50
C GLY A 303 -3.57 -8.38 20.26
N PHE A 304 -3.12 -8.54 19.01
CA PHE A 304 -2.11 -9.53 18.62
C PHE A 304 -0.82 -9.38 19.45
N SER A 305 -0.24 -8.19 19.51
CA SER A 305 1.05 -7.97 20.18
C SER A 305 1.03 -8.37 21.66
N THR A 306 0.00 -7.95 22.38
CA THR A 306 -0.16 -8.23 23.81
C THR A 306 -0.38 -9.71 24.07
N TYR A 307 -1.23 -10.36 23.26
CA TYR A 307 -1.48 -11.80 23.40
C TYR A 307 -0.25 -12.62 23.00
N PHE A 308 0.51 -12.19 21.98
CA PHE A 308 1.76 -12.83 21.58
C PHE A 308 2.80 -12.79 22.69
N GLN A 309 2.96 -11.66 23.39
CA GLN A 309 3.84 -11.52 24.54
C GLN A 309 3.43 -12.43 25.72
N TYR A 310 2.13 -12.67 25.87
CA TYR A 310 1.62 -13.61 26.87
C TYR A 310 2.00 -15.07 26.52
N LEU A 311 1.88 -15.48 25.26
CA LEU A 311 2.27 -16.81 24.79
C LEU A 311 3.78 -17.02 24.78
N TYR A 312 4.54 -15.98 24.43
CA TYR A 312 5.99 -15.99 24.28
C TYR A 312 6.60 -14.82 25.05
N PRO A 313 6.73 -14.91 26.39
CA PRO A 313 7.24 -13.84 27.21
C PRO A 313 8.65 -13.42 26.76
N PRO A 314 8.90 -12.13 26.53
CA PRO A 314 10.21 -11.62 26.13
C PRO A 314 11.20 -11.78 27.29
N GLN A 315 12.39 -12.30 27.01
CA GLN A 315 13.42 -12.48 28.04
C GLN A 315 14.10 -11.17 28.46
N GLU A 316 14.15 -10.13 27.59
CA GLU A 316 14.91 -8.89 27.87
C GLU A 316 14.35 -7.58 27.27
N THR A 317 13.37 -7.58 26.35
CA THR A 317 12.90 -6.34 25.70
C THR A 317 11.40 -6.34 25.42
N GLN A 318 10.74 -5.20 25.66
CA GLN A 318 9.35 -4.96 25.23
C GLN A 318 9.35 -4.61 23.74
N TRP A 319 9.22 -5.61 22.88
CA TRP A 319 9.03 -5.39 21.45
C TRP A 319 7.53 -5.38 21.12
N ILE A 320 7.13 -4.49 20.22
CA ILE A 320 5.80 -4.58 19.59
C ILE A 320 5.90 -5.65 18.51
N PHE A 321 5.16 -6.73 18.66
CA PHE A 321 5.15 -7.84 17.73
C PHE A 321 3.94 -7.70 16.80
N GLU A 322 4.19 -7.79 15.50
CA GLU A 322 3.15 -7.88 14.48
C GLU A 322 3.38 -9.15 13.68
N PRO A 323 2.33 -9.82 13.20
CA PRO A 323 2.47 -11.11 12.49
C PRO A 323 3.17 -10.98 11.13
N HIS A 324 3.44 -9.75 10.66
CA HIS A 324 3.98 -9.47 9.33
C HIS A 324 3.22 -10.19 8.22
N ASN A 325 1.91 -10.31 8.39
CA ASN A 325 0.99 -10.88 7.43
C ASN A 325 -0.42 -10.41 7.79
N ASP A 326 -1.04 -9.61 6.90
CA ASP A 326 -2.37 -9.06 7.14
C ASP A 326 -3.46 -10.13 7.29
N PHE A 327 -3.34 -11.23 6.56
CA PHE A 327 -4.33 -12.31 6.62
C PHE A 327 -4.32 -13.01 7.99
N TYR A 328 -3.13 -13.31 8.50
CA TYR A 328 -2.98 -13.85 9.85
C TYR A 328 -3.41 -12.85 10.92
N MET A 329 -3.04 -11.56 10.73
CA MET A 329 -3.42 -10.50 11.67
C MET A 329 -4.93 -10.36 11.79
N VAL A 330 -5.62 -10.20 10.66
CA VAL A 330 -7.08 -10.05 10.65
C VAL A 330 -7.76 -11.29 11.22
N PHE A 331 -7.26 -12.49 10.91
CA PHE A 331 -7.85 -13.73 11.44
C PHE A 331 -7.62 -13.88 12.94
N ALA A 332 -6.41 -13.60 13.43
CA ALA A 332 -6.09 -13.69 14.85
C ALA A 332 -6.86 -12.64 15.68
N GLU A 333 -7.01 -11.42 15.16
CA GLU A 333 -7.64 -10.32 15.90
C GLU A 333 -9.17 -10.30 15.78
N LEU A 334 -9.72 -10.49 14.58
CA LEU A 334 -11.16 -10.35 14.29
C LEU A 334 -11.86 -11.71 14.07
N GLY A 335 -11.12 -12.79 14.20
CA GLY A 335 -11.66 -14.15 14.05
C GLY A 335 -12.08 -14.49 12.61
N LEU A 336 -12.79 -15.61 12.49
CA LEU A 336 -13.24 -16.14 11.19
C LEU A 336 -14.14 -15.15 10.44
N LEU A 337 -15.07 -14.50 11.14
CA LEU A 337 -15.98 -13.55 10.50
C LEU A 337 -15.24 -12.34 9.94
N GLY A 338 -14.30 -11.76 10.71
CA GLY A 338 -13.46 -10.65 10.24
C GLY A 338 -12.59 -11.04 9.05
N PHE A 339 -12.00 -12.23 9.10
CA PHE A 339 -11.22 -12.79 8.01
C PHE A 339 -12.04 -12.96 6.72
N LEU A 340 -13.24 -13.55 6.81
CA LEU A 340 -14.11 -13.72 5.65
C LEU A 340 -14.55 -12.39 5.05
N LEU A 341 -14.91 -11.41 5.90
CA LEU A 341 -15.25 -10.04 5.43
C LEU A 341 -14.05 -9.37 4.76
N PHE A 342 -12.86 -9.49 5.33
CA PHE A 342 -11.63 -8.97 4.72
C PHE A 342 -11.39 -9.58 3.34
N VAL A 343 -11.48 -10.90 3.21
CA VAL A 343 -11.30 -11.61 1.91
C VAL A 343 -12.34 -11.15 0.90
N VAL A 344 -13.61 -11.01 1.31
CA VAL A 344 -14.69 -10.51 0.43
C VAL A 344 -14.39 -9.08 -0.03
N ILE A 345 -13.96 -8.18 0.87
CA ILE A 345 -13.61 -6.80 0.53
C ILE A 345 -12.46 -6.80 -0.49
N MET A 346 -11.37 -7.53 -0.24
CA MET A 346 -10.23 -7.63 -1.17
C MET A 346 -10.65 -8.20 -2.53
N TYR A 347 -11.48 -9.23 -2.54
CA TYR A 347 -12.01 -9.81 -3.78
C TYR A 347 -12.86 -8.80 -4.59
N LEU A 348 -13.71 -8.02 -3.93
CA LEU A 348 -14.54 -7.02 -4.61
C LEU A 348 -13.70 -5.88 -5.21
N ILE A 349 -12.66 -5.44 -4.51
CA ILE A 349 -11.71 -4.43 -5.04
C ILE A 349 -10.96 -5.01 -6.25
N TYR A 350 -10.45 -6.25 -6.14
CA TYR A 350 -9.80 -6.96 -7.26
C TYR A 350 -10.71 -7.06 -8.47
N ARG A 351 -11.93 -7.53 -8.26
CA ARG A 351 -12.93 -7.68 -9.29
C ARG A 351 -13.22 -6.36 -10.01
N GLN A 352 -13.40 -5.26 -9.25
CA GLN A 352 -13.63 -3.93 -9.80
C GLN A 352 -12.44 -3.45 -10.65
N ALA A 353 -11.20 -3.64 -10.17
CA ALA A 353 -10.00 -3.29 -10.94
C ALA A 353 -9.89 -4.10 -12.23
N LEU A 354 -10.19 -5.40 -12.18
CA LEU A 354 -10.15 -6.30 -13.34
C LEU A 354 -11.23 -5.95 -14.37
N GLU A 355 -12.47 -5.74 -13.93
CA GLU A 355 -13.59 -5.37 -14.80
C GLU A 355 -13.35 -4.05 -15.52
N SER A 356 -12.90 -3.02 -14.79
CA SER A 356 -12.55 -1.71 -15.36
C SER A 356 -11.43 -1.83 -16.40
N MET A 357 -10.35 -2.54 -16.07
CA MET A 357 -9.22 -2.75 -16.99
C MET A 357 -9.67 -3.49 -18.27
N GLN A 358 -10.47 -4.56 -18.14
CA GLN A 358 -10.96 -5.33 -19.27
C GLN A 358 -11.87 -4.50 -20.16
N TRP A 359 -12.73 -3.66 -19.59
CA TRP A 359 -13.64 -2.80 -20.32
C TRP A 359 -12.88 -1.80 -21.20
N PHE A 360 -11.92 -1.04 -20.62
CA PHE A 360 -11.11 -0.07 -21.37
C PHE A 360 -10.26 -0.73 -22.46
N ARG A 361 -9.83 -1.96 -22.26
CA ARG A 361 -9.10 -2.72 -23.27
C ARG A 361 -9.97 -3.12 -24.45
N ARG A 362 -11.25 -3.45 -24.23
CA ARG A 362 -12.19 -3.86 -25.29
C ARG A 362 -12.59 -2.70 -26.19
N ILE A 363 -12.80 -1.52 -25.63
CA ILE A 363 -13.32 -0.35 -26.37
C ILE A 363 -12.22 0.36 -27.16
N HIS A 364 -10.96 -0.08 -27.08
CA HIS A 364 -9.82 0.53 -27.77
C HIS A 364 -9.67 2.03 -27.56
N GLN A 365 -10.12 2.53 -26.41
CA GLN A 365 -9.99 3.92 -26.03
C GLN A 365 -8.53 4.30 -25.77
N ASN A 366 -8.32 5.59 -25.54
CA ASN A 366 -7.04 6.24 -25.29
C ASN A 366 -6.04 5.35 -24.53
N ALA A 367 -4.85 5.18 -25.08
CA ALA A 367 -3.74 4.40 -24.53
C ALA A 367 -3.43 4.72 -23.05
N TRP A 368 -3.70 5.97 -22.64
CA TRP A 368 -3.52 6.42 -21.26
C TRP A 368 -4.46 5.69 -20.28
N ILE A 369 -5.76 5.64 -20.55
CA ILE A 369 -6.74 5.03 -19.63
C ILE A 369 -6.56 3.51 -19.54
N GLN A 370 -6.14 2.88 -20.64
CA GLN A 370 -5.78 1.45 -20.64
C GLN A 370 -4.55 1.19 -19.73
N ALA A 371 -3.54 2.07 -19.79
CA ALA A 371 -2.36 1.99 -18.95
C ALA A 371 -2.71 2.17 -17.46
N VAL A 372 -3.58 3.14 -17.16
CA VAL A 372 -4.02 3.42 -15.79
C VAL A 372 -4.80 2.25 -15.20
N GLY A 373 -5.79 1.72 -15.95
CA GLY A 373 -6.57 0.57 -15.49
C GLY A 373 -5.70 -0.66 -15.23
N LEU A 374 -4.74 -0.95 -16.11
CA LEU A 374 -3.79 -2.04 -15.93
C LEU A 374 -2.79 -1.76 -14.80
N GLY A 375 -2.32 -0.51 -14.67
CA GLY A 375 -1.46 -0.10 -13.57
C GLY A 375 -2.13 -0.25 -12.20
N PHE A 376 -3.41 0.10 -12.09
CA PHE A 376 -4.19 -0.09 -10.85
C PHE A 376 -4.38 -1.57 -10.50
N LEU A 377 -4.75 -2.40 -11.47
CA LEU A 377 -4.85 -3.84 -11.26
C LEU A 377 -3.52 -4.44 -10.78
N ALA A 378 -2.42 -4.11 -11.47
CA ALA A 378 -1.09 -4.59 -11.12
C ALA A 378 -0.66 -4.11 -9.73
N SER A 379 -0.98 -2.85 -9.38
CA SER A 379 -0.71 -2.29 -8.05
C SER A 379 -1.48 -3.03 -6.97
N PHE A 380 -2.76 -3.28 -7.19
CA PHE A 380 -3.57 -4.06 -6.25
C PHE A 380 -2.99 -5.46 -6.04
N VAL A 381 -2.63 -6.16 -7.11
CA VAL A 381 -1.99 -7.49 -7.03
C VAL A 381 -0.67 -7.41 -6.25
N SER A 382 0.16 -6.39 -6.50
CA SER A 382 1.40 -6.16 -5.73
C SER A 382 1.12 -5.97 -4.25
N TYR A 383 0.13 -5.17 -3.87
CA TYR A 383 -0.25 -4.99 -2.47
C TYR A 383 -0.77 -6.28 -1.83
N MET A 384 -1.50 -7.13 -2.56
CA MET A 384 -1.96 -8.43 -2.04
C MET A 384 -0.81 -9.41 -1.77
N ILE A 385 0.21 -9.41 -2.62
CA ILE A 385 1.44 -10.17 -2.35
C ILE A 385 2.20 -9.57 -1.16
N PHE A 386 2.30 -8.24 -1.11
CA PHE A 386 2.98 -7.55 -0.02
C PHE A 386 2.31 -7.76 1.34
N ALA A 387 0.98 -7.85 1.39
CA ALA A 387 0.19 -8.16 2.59
C ALA A 387 0.53 -9.52 3.23
N GLN A 388 1.22 -10.42 2.50
CA GLN A 388 1.75 -11.67 3.06
C GLN A 388 3.02 -11.45 3.90
N PHE A 389 3.60 -10.26 3.86
CA PHE A 389 4.91 -9.95 4.46
C PHE A 389 4.87 -8.75 5.40
N ILE A 390 3.74 -8.07 5.51
CA ILE A 390 3.54 -6.89 6.35
C ILE A 390 2.15 -6.91 6.97
N SER A 391 1.99 -6.14 8.05
CA SER A 391 0.71 -5.91 8.70
C SER A 391 0.26 -4.46 8.52
N GLY A 392 -1.07 -4.24 8.48
CA GLY A 392 -1.66 -2.90 8.48
C GLY A 392 -1.94 -2.31 7.09
N LEU A 393 -2.07 -3.13 6.03
CA LEU A 393 -2.40 -2.65 4.68
C LEU A 393 -3.65 -1.76 4.65
N MET A 394 -4.72 -2.14 5.38
CA MET A 394 -5.96 -1.36 5.45
C MET A 394 -5.78 0.01 6.12
N LEU A 395 -4.70 0.20 6.86
CA LEU A 395 -4.32 1.47 7.48
C LEU A 395 -3.29 2.26 6.65
N ASN A 396 -2.89 1.74 5.49
CA ASN A 396 -2.00 2.43 4.56
C ASN A 396 -2.78 3.42 3.70
N SER A 397 -2.48 4.70 3.85
CA SER A 397 -3.20 5.79 3.16
C SER A 397 -3.09 5.70 1.64
N LEU A 398 -1.92 5.33 1.09
CA LEU A 398 -1.72 5.23 -0.37
C LEU A 398 -2.47 4.04 -0.96
N PHE A 399 -2.55 2.92 -0.23
CA PHE A 399 -3.41 1.80 -0.63
C PHE A 399 -4.89 2.22 -0.66
N MET A 400 -5.36 2.94 0.36
CA MET A 400 -6.75 3.41 0.39
C MET A 400 -7.05 4.44 -0.71
N ILE A 401 -6.09 5.30 -1.07
CA ILE A 401 -6.21 6.19 -2.24
C ILE A 401 -6.28 5.37 -3.53
N LEU A 402 -5.46 4.33 -3.69
CA LEU A 402 -5.54 3.42 -4.84
C LEU A 402 -6.94 2.78 -4.94
N VAL A 403 -7.52 2.32 -3.82
CA VAL A 403 -8.89 1.77 -3.78
C VAL A 403 -9.91 2.81 -4.29
N ALA A 404 -9.82 4.05 -3.82
CA ALA A 404 -10.69 5.14 -4.28
C ALA A 404 -10.57 5.39 -5.79
N LEU A 405 -9.34 5.36 -6.33
CA LEU A 405 -9.08 5.55 -7.76
C LEU A 405 -9.59 4.37 -8.61
N ILE A 406 -9.49 3.13 -8.11
CA ILE A 406 -10.04 1.93 -8.76
C ILE A 406 -11.56 2.08 -8.93
N PHE A 407 -12.27 2.45 -7.86
CA PHE A 407 -13.71 2.66 -7.92
C PHE A 407 -14.08 3.90 -8.74
N SER A 408 -13.29 4.98 -8.68
CA SER A 408 -13.52 6.15 -9.54
C SER A 408 -13.38 5.83 -11.02
N LEU A 409 -12.47 4.91 -11.38
CA LEU A 409 -12.28 4.47 -12.76
C LEU A 409 -13.55 3.78 -13.31
N SER A 410 -14.35 3.11 -12.47
CA SER A 410 -15.57 2.46 -12.89
C SER A 410 -16.67 3.42 -13.36
N LYS A 411 -16.67 4.68 -12.90
CA LYS A 411 -17.62 5.70 -13.40
C LYS A 411 -17.52 5.92 -14.90
N PHE A 412 -16.34 5.68 -15.47
CA PHE A 412 -16.05 5.88 -16.89
C PHE A 412 -16.28 4.60 -17.71
N THR A 413 -16.71 3.51 -17.08
CA THR A 413 -17.12 2.28 -17.80
C THR A 413 -18.59 2.32 -18.22
N ASP A 414 -19.39 3.24 -17.68
CA ASP A 414 -20.78 3.43 -18.08
C ASP A 414 -20.83 4.30 -19.35
N GLN A 415 -21.29 3.72 -20.49
CA GLN A 415 -21.36 4.40 -21.78
C GLN A 415 -22.25 5.66 -21.79
N SER A 416 -23.11 5.84 -20.79
CA SER A 416 -23.96 7.03 -20.66
C SER A 416 -23.20 8.27 -20.17
N ARG A 417 -21.94 8.12 -19.72
CA ARG A 417 -21.13 9.19 -19.11
C ARG A 417 -19.90 9.59 -19.95
N ILE A 418 -19.75 9.04 -21.16
CA ILE A 418 -18.75 9.40 -22.16
C ILE A 418 -19.41 10.26 -23.23
#